data_d3345042d8b62d77fb7b35c246039344
#
_entry.id   d3345042d8b62d77fb7b35c246039344
#
_cell.length_a   1.000
_cell.length_b   1.000
_cell.length_c   1.000
_cell.angle_alpha   90.00
_cell.angle_beta   90.00
_cell.angle_gamma   90.00
#
_symmetry.space_group_name_H-M   'P 1'
#
loop_
_entity.id
_entity.type
_entity.pdbx_description
1 polymer ?
#
loop_
_entity_poly.entity_id
_entity_poly.type
_entity_poly.pdbx_seq_one_letter_code
_entity_poly.pdbx_strand_id
1 'polypeptide(L)' 'MSMDILYEINFPDGHCWTTTPLYSQAVDAAKTKAKTDGVPMEVVKHNLRTGKVRRNTYFPDGTVQKDWKERR' A
#
# COMPACT_ATOMS: atom_id res chain seq x y z
N MET A 1 -2.95 19.08 14.29
CA MET A 1 -2.40 17.75 14.16
C MET A 1 -1.83 17.55 12.78
N SER A 2 -0.60 17.10 12.70
CA SER A 2 0.01 16.94 11.40
C SER A 2 -0.13 15.49 10.94
N MET A 3 -0.21 15.33 9.63
CA MET A 3 -0.32 14.01 9.05
C MET A 3 1.00 13.72 8.36
N ASP A 4 1.81 12.90 9.00
CA ASP A 4 3.14 12.61 8.46
C ASP A 4 3.16 11.39 7.56
N ILE A 5 2.15 10.53 7.66
CA ILE A 5 2.11 9.27 6.91
C ILE A 5 0.85 9.23 6.07
N LEU A 6 1.02 8.87 4.82
CA LEU A 6 -0.09 8.67 3.91
C LEU A 6 0.11 7.37 3.17
N TYR A 7 -0.96 6.59 3.05
CA TYR A 7 -0.93 5.33 2.31
C TYR A 7 -1.72 5.48 1.04
N GLU A 8 -1.11 5.06 -0.05
CA GLU A 8 -1.72 5.11 -1.38
C GLU A 8 -1.94 3.67 -1.81
N ILE A 9 -3.14 3.35 -2.25
CA ILE A 9 -3.45 2.00 -2.72
C ILE A 9 -3.59 2.05 -4.23
N ASN A 10 -2.73 1.32 -4.94
CA ASN A 10 -2.63 1.40 -6.38
C ASN A 10 -2.95 0.07 -7.05
N PHE A 11 -3.54 0.19 -8.24
CA PHE A 11 -3.72 -0.94 -9.14
C PHE A 11 -2.39 -1.35 -9.76
N PRO A 12 -2.31 -2.56 -10.35
CA PRO A 12 -1.07 -3.02 -10.95
C PRO A 12 -0.52 -2.12 -12.05
N ASP A 13 -1.40 -1.37 -12.72
CA ASP A 13 -0.98 -0.47 -13.79
C ASP A 13 -0.45 0.87 -13.27
N GLY A 14 -0.45 1.06 -11.96
CA GLY A 14 0.04 2.29 -11.36
C GLY A 14 -1.04 3.30 -11.03
N HIS A 15 -2.29 3.04 -11.42
CA HIS A 15 -3.37 3.95 -11.07
C HIS A 15 -3.64 3.94 -9.58
N CYS A 16 -3.75 5.11 -8.99
CA CYS A 16 -4.12 5.22 -7.58
C CYS A 16 -5.62 5.01 -7.43
N TRP A 17 -5.98 4.01 -6.62
CA TRP A 17 -7.39 3.73 -6.36
C TRP A 17 -7.91 4.61 -5.23
N THR A 18 -7.18 4.68 -4.13
CA THR A 18 -7.60 5.50 -3.00
C THR A 18 -6.42 5.75 -2.09
N THR A 19 -6.58 6.69 -1.18
CA THR A 19 -5.55 6.99 -0.18
C THR A 19 -6.19 7.02 1.20
N THR A 20 -5.38 6.78 2.22
CA THR A 20 -5.83 6.85 3.60
C THR A 20 -4.63 7.11 4.50
N PRO A 21 -4.82 7.82 5.61
CA PRO A 21 -3.73 8.01 6.57
C PRO A 21 -3.58 6.84 7.53
N LEU A 22 -4.49 5.86 7.50
CA LEU A 22 -4.48 4.77 8.47
C LEU A 22 -3.97 3.49 7.86
N TYR A 23 -2.94 2.92 8.49
CA TYR A 23 -2.31 1.70 7.98
C TYR A 23 -3.30 0.54 7.88
N SER A 24 -4.09 0.32 8.94
CA SER A 24 -5.02 -0.81 8.95
C SER A 24 -6.06 -0.69 7.84
N GLN A 25 -6.52 0.51 7.57
CA GLN A 25 -7.48 0.71 6.48
C GLN A 25 -6.83 0.46 5.13
N ALA A 26 -5.58 0.87 4.97
CA ALA A 26 -4.87 0.66 3.71
C ALA A 26 -4.70 -0.83 3.44
N VAL A 27 -4.29 -1.58 4.45
CA VAL A 27 -4.08 -3.02 4.30
C VAL A 27 -5.39 -3.73 4.00
N ASP A 28 -6.45 -3.40 4.75
CA ASP A 28 -7.75 -4.02 4.53
C ASP A 28 -8.28 -3.72 3.14
N ALA A 29 -8.16 -2.47 2.71
CA ALA A 29 -8.64 -2.09 1.39
C ALA A 29 -7.89 -2.83 0.30
N ALA A 30 -6.56 -2.91 0.43
CA ALA A 30 -5.75 -3.59 -0.57
C ALA A 30 -6.07 -5.08 -0.63
N LYS A 31 -6.18 -5.72 0.53
CA LYS A 31 -6.47 -7.15 0.58
C LYS A 31 -7.84 -7.46 -0.01
N THR A 32 -8.83 -6.67 0.37
CA THR A 32 -10.19 -6.87 -0.10
C THR A 32 -10.28 -6.66 -1.61
N LYS A 33 -9.67 -5.58 -2.09
CA LYS A 33 -9.72 -5.27 -3.51
C LYS A 33 -8.98 -6.31 -4.34
N ALA A 34 -7.82 -6.76 -3.84
CA ALA A 34 -7.07 -7.80 -4.54
C ALA A 34 -7.90 -9.06 -4.70
N LYS A 35 -8.61 -9.44 -3.64
CA LYS A 35 -9.43 -10.63 -3.67
C LYS A 35 -10.64 -10.44 -4.58
N THR A 36 -11.29 -9.31 -4.47
CA THR A 36 -12.51 -9.04 -5.23
C THR A 36 -12.23 -8.95 -6.72
N ASP A 37 -11.17 -8.25 -7.09
CA ASP A 37 -10.85 -8.02 -8.50
C ASP A 37 -9.88 -9.04 -9.07
N GLY A 38 -9.29 -9.88 -8.22
CA GLY A 38 -8.34 -10.89 -8.69
C GLY A 38 -7.05 -10.30 -9.21
N VAL A 39 -6.62 -9.16 -8.67
CA VAL A 39 -5.39 -8.49 -9.11
C VAL A 39 -4.53 -8.14 -7.90
N PRO A 40 -3.20 -8.06 -8.07
CA PRO A 40 -2.36 -7.60 -6.98
C PRO A 40 -2.57 -6.10 -6.74
N MET A 41 -2.67 -5.71 -5.48
CA MET A 41 -2.81 -4.31 -5.13
C MET A 41 -1.59 -3.86 -4.35
N GLU A 42 -1.09 -2.69 -4.68
CA GLU A 42 0.09 -2.14 -4.04
C GLU A 42 -0.28 -1.08 -3.02
N VAL A 43 0.29 -1.18 -1.83
CA VAL A 43 0.15 -0.14 -0.81
C VAL A 43 1.49 0.59 -0.72
N VAL A 44 1.45 1.88 -0.98
CA VAL A 44 2.64 2.72 -0.94
C VAL A 44 2.54 3.62 0.28
N LYS A 45 3.50 3.46 1.17
CA LYS A 45 3.56 4.29 2.36
C LYS A 45 4.46 5.48 2.09
N HIS A 46 3.90 6.66 2.18
CA HIS A 46 4.65 7.90 2.03
C HIS A 46 4.88 8.51 3.40
N ASN A 47 6.12 8.67 3.78
CA ASN A 47 6.46 9.43 4.96
C ASN A 47 6.73 10.86 4.53
N LEU A 48 5.73 11.72 4.73
CA LEU A 48 5.80 13.09 4.21
C LEU A 48 6.84 13.93 4.93
N ARG A 49 7.24 13.48 6.10
CA ARG A 49 8.21 14.22 6.89
C ARG A 49 9.62 13.96 6.42
N THR A 50 9.94 12.72 6.08
CA THR A 50 11.30 12.35 5.68
C THR A 50 11.43 12.14 4.18
N GLY A 51 10.33 12.04 3.47
CA GLY A 51 10.33 11.77 2.05
C GLY A 51 10.54 10.29 1.70
N LYS A 52 10.58 9.43 2.69
CA LYS A 52 10.79 8.01 2.43
C LYS A 52 9.52 7.36 1.93
N VAL A 53 9.70 6.38 1.06
CA VAL A 53 8.59 5.66 0.45
C VAL A 53 8.85 4.18 0.57
N ARG A 54 7.82 3.42 0.96
CA ARG A 54 7.88 1.97 1.05
C ARG A 54 6.67 1.38 0.37
N ARG A 55 6.84 0.19 -0.19
CA ARG A 55 5.79 -0.46 -0.95
C ARG A 55 5.61 -1.89 -0.49
N ASN A 56 4.36 -2.32 -0.44
CA ASN A 56 4.01 -3.72 -0.22
C ASN A 56 2.95 -4.09 -1.24
N THR A 57 3.01 -5.29 -1.77
CA THR A 57 2.03 -5.77 -2.73
C THR A 57 1.22 -6.88 -2.10
N TYR A 58 -0.10 -6.78 -2.22
CA TYR A 58 -1.03 -7.75 -1.66
C TYR A 58 -1.68 -8.50 -2.80
N PHE A 59 -1.52 -9.83 -2.80
CA PHE A 59 -1.99 -10.67 -3.88
C PHE A 59 -3.34 -11.27 -3.58
N PRO A 60 -4.10 -11.66 -4.62
CA PRO A 60 -5.44 -12.24 -4.41
C PRO A 60 -5.43 -13.52 -3.60
N ASP A 61 -4.33 -14.26 -3.60
CA ASP A 61 -4.24 -15.51 -2.86
C ASP A 61 -3.89 -15.31 -1.38
N GLY A 62 -3.77 -14.05 -0.95
CA GLY A 62 -3.48 -13.75 0.44
C GLY A 62 -2.02 -13.54 0.76
N THR A 63 -1.12 -13.75 -0.21
CA THR A 63 0.29 -13.52 0.05
C THR A 63 0.62 -12.04 -0.03
N VAL A 64 1.73 -11.65 0.60
CA VAL A 64 2.18 -10.28 0.64
C VAL A 64 3.65 -10.26 0.27
N GLN A 65 3.99 -9.36 -0.63
CA GLN A 65 5.39 -9.15 -1.01
C GLN A 65 5.81 -7.77 -0.52
N LYS A 66 6.81 -7.74 0.34
CA LYS A 66 7.35 -6.49 0.83
C LYS A 66 8.47 -6.04 -0.07
N ASP A 67 8.34 -4.83 -0.56
CA ASP A 67 9.25 -4.33 -1.56
C ASP A 67 10.41 -3.54 -0.97
N TRP A 68 10.25 -3.01 0.24
CA TRP A 68 11.34 -2.28 0.84
C TRP A 68 12.31 -3.26 1.50
N LYS A 69 13.57 -2.93 1.48
CA LYS A 69 14.57 -3.72 2.08
C LYS A 69 15.34 -2.96 3.07
N GLU A 70 15.69 -3.62 4.14
CA GLU A 70 16.56 -3.02 5.06
C GLU A 70 17.91 -3.34 4.58
N ARG A 71 18.70 -2.44 4.42
CA ARG A 71 19.97 -2.70 3.99
C ARG A 71 20.79 -2.68 5.00
N ARG A 72 21.38 -3.24 5.20
CA ARG A 72 22.12 -3.20 6.20
C ARG A 72 23.20 -3.13 5.88
#